data_ad80d68e52637c59bffa9b0069a2de12
#
_entry.id   ad80d68e52637c59bffa9b0069a2de12
#
_cell.length_a   1.000
_cell.length_b   1.000
_cell.length_c   1.000
_cell.angle_alpha   90.00
_cell.angle_beta   90.00
_cell.angle_gamma   90.00
#
_symmetry.space_group_name_H-M   'P 1'
#
loop_
_entity.id
_entity.type
_entity.pdbx_description
1 polymer ?
#
loop_
_entity_poly.entity_id
_entity_poly.type
_entity_poly.pdbx_seq_one_letter_code
_entity_poly.pdbx_strand_id
1 'polypeptide(L)'
;VDGKHIRSIDEERVSRIKYDGRFPHKSIDYCLGDIKKEDIDIVCFSPSGVRKCSEQMIEKVASKIFHDIFPNAELWYVSHHLAHAASAVFTAPFNSGSFLTIDGMGSGLWDFARGYPTRYENNSIGYFNKDKKIFRSFRMEDDTGINSFGGFYAALSNHIYFDKIKTFADRYRNCEGKVMGLSAYGDFDITNENRPYVKSTEITKEFYDIDRYDFGLPHVDFYDFGQVIDILMKNQYSPEDKSYFLQKNYEEALVYLIKELKKDYLDDNVCFAGGSFLNISANSLIRSMFDNVHIPPYPNDSGVHFGAAVWASYKSDEKIQMPHNIALLGKSYSDNEIEEVLM
;
A
#
# COMPACT_ATOMS: atom_id res chain seq x y z
N VAL A 1 1.63 15.42 -16.99
CA VAL A 1 2.01 15.92 -18.32
C VAL A 1 3.37 16.61 -18.19
N ASP A 2 4.36 16.20 -18.94
CA ASP A 2 5.71 16.77 -18.98
C ASP A 2 6.33 16.90 -17.56
N GLY A 3 6.23 15.84 -16.77
CA GLY A 3 6.72 15.79 -15.38
C GLY A 3 5.89 16.58 -14.37
N LYS A 4 4.84 17.31 -14.80
CA LYS A 4 3.96 18.07 -13.93
C LYS A 4 2.73 17.27 -13.56
N HIS A 5 2.45 17.13 -12.26
CA HIS A 5 1.19 16.56 -11.79
C HIS A 5 0.03 17.51 -12.11
N ILE A 6 -0.98 17.01 -12.79
CA ILE A 6 -2.16 17.79 -13.19
C ILE A 6 -3.37 17.45 -12.32
N ARG A 7 -3.76 16.16 -12.26
CA ARG A 7 -4.93 15.69 -11.52
C ARG A 7 -4.73 14.25 -11.03
N SER A 8 -5.38 13.93 -9.93
CA SER A 8 -5.52 12.57 -9.41
C SER A 8 -6.87 12.41 -8.73
N ILE A 9 -7.53 11.28 -8.93
CA ILE A 9 -8.81 10.98 -8.28
C ILE A 9 -9.09 9.49 -8.29
N ASP A 10 -9.69 8.98 -7.23
CA ASP A 10 -10.20 7.61 -7.17
C ASP A 10 -11.56 7.51 -7.90
N GLU A 11 -11.82 6.36 -8.56
CA GLU A 11 -13.08 6.14 -9.28
C GLU A 11 -14.31 6.31 -8.39
N GLU A 12 -14.23 5.88 -7.12
CA GLU A 12 -15.32 6.03 -6.16
C GLU A 12 -15.75 7.48 -5.92
N ARG A 13 -14.86 8.45 -6.10
CA ARG A 13 -15.14 9.87 -5.90
C ARG A 13 -16.02 10.45 -7.03
N VAL A 14 -15.81 9.96 -8.23
CA VAL A 14 -16.58 10.39 -9.42
C VAL A 14 -17.76 9.47 -9.73
N SER A 15 -17.65 8.18 -9.45
CA SER A 15 -18.74 7.23 -9.63
C SER A 15 -19.80 7.30 -8.51
N ARG A 16 -19.43 7.81 -7.33
CA ARG A 16 -20.23 7.83 -6.10
C ARG A 16 -20.59 6.45 -5.57
N ILE A 17 -19.83 5.44 -5.97
CA ILE A 17 -19.95 4.07 -5.46
C ILE A 17 -18.71 3.77 -4.62
N LYS A 18 -18.90 3.58 -3.31
CA LYS A 18 -17.80 3.31 -2.39
C LYS A 18 -17.13 1.98 -2.74
N TYR A 19 -15.78 1.99 -2.78
CA TYR A 19 -14.96 0.83 -3.20
C TYR A 19 -15.28 0.36 -4.61
N ASP A 20 -15.48 1.28 -5.54
CA ASP A 20 -15.78 0.96 -6.94
C ASP A 20 -14.57 0.28 -7.61
N GLY A 21 -14.63 -1.05 -7.74
CA GLY A 21 -13.59 -1.87 -8.38
C GLY A 21 -13.79 -2.08 -9.88
N ARG A 22 -14.69 -1.32 -10.52
CA ARG A 22 -14.87 -1.37 -11.98
C ARG A 22 -13.73 -0.64 -12.68
N PHE A 23 -13.65 -0.83 -14.00
CA PHE A 23 -12.68 -0.09 -14.80
C PHE A 23 -12.91 1.44 -14.64
N PRO A 24 -11.84 2.24 -14.42
CA PRO A 24 -11.92 3.61 -13.93
C PRO A 24 -12.22 4.63 -15.04
N HIS A 25 -13.30 4.45 -15.80
CA HIS A 25 -13.65 5.33 -16.93
C HIS A 25 -13.86 6.78 -16.52
N LYS A 26 -14.58 7.00 -15.41
CA LYS A 26 -14.93 8.36 -14.98
C LYS A 26 -13.72 9.11 -14.42
N SER A 27 -12.85 8.43 -13.70
CA SER A 27 -11.61 9.05 -13.22
C SER A 27 -10.62 9.32 -14.35
N ILE A 28 -10.56 8.46 -15.38
CA ILE A 28 -9.79 8.71 -16.58
C ILE A 28 -10.28 9.99 -17.25
N ASP A 29 -11.57 10.10 -17.55
CA ASP A 29 -12.16 11.27 -18.21
C ASP A 29 -11.98 12.55 -17.35
N TYR A 30 -12.13 12.44 -16.02
CA TYR A 30 -11.87 13.54 -15.08
C TYR A 30 -10.39 14.00 -15.12
N CYS A 31 -9.45 13.07 -15.12
CA CYS A 31 -8.03 13.39 -15.13
C CYS A 31 -7.57 13.99 -16.45
N LEU A 32 -8.10 13.51 -17.57
CA LEU A 32 -7.81 14.06 -18.88
C LEU A 32 -8.34 15.50 -19.04
N GLY A 33 -9.57 15.77 -18.61
CA GLY A 33 -10.22 17.05 -18.86
C GLY A 33 -10.27 17.34 -20.35
N ASP A 34 -9.55 18.39 -20.81
CA ASP A 34 -9.50 18.78 -22.21
C ASP A 34 -8.39 18.10 -23.02
N ILE A 35 -7.56 17.26 -22.39
CA ILE A 35 -6.49 16.51 -23.05
C ILE A 35 -7.11 15.39 -23.86
N LYS A 36 -6.74 15.29 -25.14
CA LYS A 36 -7.24 14.23 -26.01
C LYS A 36 -6.54 12.90 -25.70
N LYS A 37 -7.29 11.81 -25.83
CA LYS A 37 -6.77 10.46 -25.59
C LYS A 37 -5.65 10.07 -26.55
N GLU A 38 -5.67 10.63 -27.76
CA GLU A 38 -4.67 10.43 -28.80
C GLU A 38 -3.32 11.15 -28.50
N ASP A 39 -3.36 12.15 -27.60
CA ASP A 39 -2.18 12.94 -27.20
C ASP A 39 -1.46 12.33 -25.99
N ILE A 40 -1.90 11.17 -25.52
CA ILE A 40 -1.26 10.45 -24.41
C ILE A 40 -0.17 9.52 -24.97
N ASP A 41 1.07 9.72 -24.50
CA ASP A 41 2.23 8.91 -24.91
C ASP A 41 2.39 7.64 -24.07
N ILE A 42 2.10 7.70 -22.76
CA ILE A 42 2.32 6.60 -21.83
C ILE A 42 1.11 6.42 -20.91
N VAL A 43 0.65 5.18 -20.80
CA VAL A 43 -0.32 4.75 -19.79
C VAL A 43 0.34 3.80 -18.82
N CYS A 44 0.30 4.11 -17.53
CA CYS A 44 0.83 3.24 -16.49
C CYS A 44 -0.29 2.44 -15.84
N PHE A 45 -0.08 1.14 -15.74
CA PHE A 45 -0.98 0.22 -15.07
C PHE A 45 -0.25 -0.50 -13.93
N SER A 46 -0.81 -0.45 -12.74
CA SER A 46 -0.27 -1.13 -11.55
C SER A 46 -1.33 -2.08 -11.00
N PRO A 47 -1.32 -3.37 -11.39
CA PRO A 47 -2.27 -4.35 -10.90
C PRO A 47 -1.95 -4.74 -9.45
N SER A 48 -2.97 -4.92 -8.62
CA SER A 48 -2.86 -5.48 -7.29
C SER A 48 -3.65 -6.78 -7.16
N GLY A 49 -3.15 -7.72 -6.36
CA GLY A 49 -3.93 -8.84 -5.80
C GLY A 49 -4.63 -9.78 -6.77
N VAL A 50 -4.15 -9.99 -7.98
CA VAL A 50 -4.83 -10.84 -8.96
C VAL A 50 -4.56 -12.32 -8.70
N ARG A 51 -5.37 -12.88 -7.83
CA ARG A 51 -5.26 -14.30 -7.42
C ARG A 51 -5.64 -15.33 -8.48
N LYS A 52 -6.34 -14.97 -9.56
CA LYS A 52 -6.97 -15.93 -10.48
C LYS A 52 -6.58 -15.79 -11.95
N CYS A 53 -5.81 -14.79 -12.33
CA CYS A 53 -5.40 -14.57 -13.71
C CYS A 53 -3.89 -14.48 -13.81
N SER A 54 -3.31 -15.07 -14.87
CA SER A 54 -1.87 -14.87 -15.12
C SER A 54 -1.58 -13.40 -15.43
N GLU A 55 -0.39 -12.91 -15.06
CA GLU A 55 0.05 -11.58 -15.46
C GLU A 55 -0.07 -11.40 -16.98
N GLN A 56 0.28 -12.41 -17.77
CA GLN A 56 0.11 -12.38 -19.23
C GLN A 56 -1.35 -12.25 -19.68
N MET A 57 -2.29 -12.83 -18.94
CA MET A 57 -3.70 -12.69 -19.27
C MET A 57 -4.21 -11.30 -18.93
N ILE A 58 -3.77 -10.74 -17.77
CA ILE A 58 -4.06 -9.35 -17.40
C ILE A 58 -3.43 -8.41 -18.39
N GLU A 59 -2.17 -8.61 -18.72
CA GLU A 59 -1.43 -7.85 -19.72
C GLU A 59 -2.17 -7.84 -21.05
N LYS A 60 -2.59 -9.00 -21.53
CA LYS A 60 -3.30 -9.11 -22.80
C LYS A 60 -4.66 -8.42 -22.79
N VAL A 61 -5.43 -8.57 -21.72
CA VAL A 61 -6.75 -7.94 -21.57
C VAL A 61 -6.60 -6.43 -21.34
N ALA A 62 -5.70 -6.02 -20.44
CA ALA A 62 -5.43 -4.63 -20.17
C ALA A 62 -4.89 -3.91 -21.42
N SER A 63 -3.91 -4.50 -22.12
CA SER A 63 -3.36 -3.93 -23.36
C SER A 63 -4.46 -3.65 -24.39
N LYS A 64 -5.40 -4.59 -24.56
CA LYS A 64 -6.51 -4.38 -25.48
C LYS A 64 -7.39 -3.21 -25.03
N ILE A 65 -7.83 -3.19 -23.78
CA ILE A 65 -8.70 -2.13 -23.24
C ILE A 65 -8.02 -0.76 -23.32
N PHE A 66 -6.75 -0.69 -22.92
CA PHE A 66 -6.02 0.59 -22.92
C PHE A 66 -5.71 1.06 -24.34
N HIS A 67 -5.41 0.15 -25.27
CA HIS A 67 -5.21 0.52 -26.67
C HIS A 67 -6.50 1.02 -27.34
N ASP A 68 -7.65 0.44 -26.98
CA ASP A 68 -8.95 0.91 -27.47
C ASP A 68 -9.28 2.33 -26.96
N ILE A 69 -8.77 2.70 -25.77
CA ILE A 69 -9.00 4.03 -25.16
C ILE A 69 -7.91 5.04 -25.54
N PHE A 70 -6.66 4.62 -25.58
CA PHE A 70 -5.47 5.42 -25.84
C PHE A 70 -4.66 4.84 -27.00
N PRO A 71 -5.09 5.10 -28.26
CA PRO A 71 -4.58 4.38 -29.43
C PRO A 71 -3.09 4.59 -29.72
N ASN A 72 -2.51 5.70 -29.26
CA ASN A 72 -1.13 6.05 -29.50
C ASN A 72 -0.20 5.79 -28.29
N ALA A 73 -0.78 5.42 -27.15
CA ALA A 73 -0.01 5.29 -25.91
C ALA A 73 0.73 3.95 -25.79
N GLU A 74 1.95 4.01 -25.28
CA GLU A 74 2.67 2.84 -24.78
C GLU A 74 2.13 2.44 -23.40
N LEU A 75 1.87 1.15 -23.19
CA LEU A 75 1.40 0.63 -21.89
C LEU A 75 2.59 0.13 -21.05
N TRP A 76 2.77 0.75 -19.90
CA TRP A 76 3.79 0.38 -18.92
C TRP A 76 3.19 -0.31 -17.71
N TYR A 77 3.77 -1.45 -17.34
CA TYR A 77 3.44 -2.15 -16.11
C TYR A 77 4.36 -1.69 -14.99
N VAL A 78 3.78 -1.23 -13.89
CA VAL A 78 4.52 -0.83 -12.69
C VAL A 78 4.11 -1.75 -11.56
N SER A 79 5.09 -2.40 -10.91
CA SER A 79 4.83 -3.24 -9.75
C SER A 79 4.10 -2.45 -8.67
N HIS A 80 3.17 -3.08 -7.97
CA HIS A 80 2.31 -2.44 -6.97
C HIS A 80 3.13 -1.77 -5.86
N HIS A 81 4.09 -2.48 -5.28
CA HIS A 81 4.95 -1.90 -4.24
C HIS A 81 5.91 -0.84 -4.79
N LEU A 82 6.35 -0.96 -6.04
CA LEU A 82 7.13 0.10 -6.68
C LEU A 82 6.33 1.38 -6.85
N ALA A 83 5.03 1.26 -7.19
CA ALA A 83 4.15 2.42 -7.29
C ALA A 83 3.91 3.07 -5.92
N HIS A 84 3.69 2.28 -4.85
CA HIS A 84 3.64 2.79 -3.49
C HIS A 84 4.93 3.54 -3.10
N ALA A 85 6.08 2.92 -3.33
CA ALA A 85 7.38 3.51 -3.02
C ALA A 85 7.60 4.81 -3.80
N ALA A 86 7.27 4.83 -5.10
CA ALA A 86 7.39 6.03 -5.93
C ALA A 86 6.47 7.16 -5.41
N SER A 87 5.24 6.85 -5.01
CA SER A 87 4.34 7.85 -4.45
C SER A 87 4.93 8.53 -3.22
N ALA A 88 5.55 7.78 -2.32
CA ALA A 88 6.17 8.31 -1.12
C ALA A 88 7.49 9.04 -1.40
N VAL A 89 8.38 8.43 -2.17
CA VAL A 89 9.70 8.99 -2.46
C VAL A 89 9.59 10.32 -3.19
N PHE A 90 8.78 10.40 -4.25
CA PHE A 90 8.72 11.63 -5.04
C PHE A 90 7.95 12.76 -4.38
N THR A 91 7.14 12.47 -3.36
CA THR A 91 6.47 13.49 -2.55
C THR A 91 7.27 13.89 -1.30
N ALA A 92 8.33 13.17 -0.96
CA ALA A 92 9.18 13.47 0.19
C ALA A 92 9.94 14.79 0.03
N PRO A 93 10.09 15.58 1.11
CA PRO A 93 10.77 16.87 1.07
C PRO A 93 12.31 16.78 1.02
N PHE A 94 12.87 15.57 1.08
CA PHE A 94 14.31 15.30 1.04
C PHE A 94 14.71 14.57 -0.24
N ASN A 95 15.98 14.74 -0.64
CA ASN A 95 16.48 14.24 -1.93
C ASN A 95 17.07 12.84 -1.88
N SER A 96 17.40 12.34 -0.69
CA SER A 96 17.95 10.99 -0.53
C SER A 96 17.52 10.37 0.78
N GLY A 97 17.48 9.05 0.81
CA GLY A 97 17.11 8.26 1.97
C GLY A 97 16.68 6.85 1.58
N SER A 98 16.05 6.19 2.50
CA SER A 98 15.47 4.87 2.33
C SER A 98 13.94 4.92 2.26
N PHE A 99 13.34 3.81 1.85
CA PHE A 99 11.88 3.64 1.93
C PHE A 99 11.52 2.22 2.35
N LEU A 100 10.36 2.08 2.95
CA LEU A 100 9.74 0.80 3.30
C LEU A 100 8.26 0.84 2.89
N THR A 101 7.85 -0.12 2.09
CA THR A 101 6.45 -0.34 1.71
C THR A 101 5.94 -1.58 2.42
N ILE A 102 4.85 -1.43 3.18
CA ILE A 102 4.15 -2.53 3.86
C ILE A 102 2.68 -2.45 3.48
N ASP A 103 2.21 -3.46 2.74
CA ASP A 103 0.84 -3.51 2.27
C ASP A 103 0.17 -4.85 2.61
N GLY A 104 -1.12 -4.97 2.27
CA GLY A 104 -1.86 -6.20 2.44
C GLY A 104 -1.36 -7.29 1.50
N MET A 105 -1.22 -6.97 0.23
CA MET A 105 -0.72 -7.86 -0.80
C MET A 105 -0.46 -7.07 -2.09
N GLY A 106 0.77 -7.12 -2.58
CA GLY A 106 1.15 -6.49 -3.85
C GLY A 106 1.03 -7.42 -5.07
N SER A 107 1.88 -7.19 -6.05
CA SER A 107 1.92 -8.00 -7.29
C SER A 107 2.37 -9.43 -7.00
N GLY A 108 1.76 -10.40 -7.68
CA GLY A 108 2.13 -11.81 -7.58
C GLY A 108 3.19 -12.22 -8.60
N LEU A 109 4.13 -13.08 -8.21
CA LEU A 109 4.99 -13.80 -9.15
C LEU A 109 4.29 -15.06 -9.63
N TRP A 110 4.16 -15.18 -10.94
CA TRP A 110 3.50 -16.30 -11.59
C TRP A 110 4.43 -17.50 -11.73
N ASP A 111 4.01 -18.65 -11.20
CA ASP A 111 4.66 -19.93 -11.48
C ASP A 111 3.98 -20.61 -12.68
N PHE A 112 4.64 -20.60 -13.83
CA PHE A 112 4.12 -21.20 -15.06
C PHE A 112 3.93 -22.72 -14.97
N ALA A 113 4.72 -23.39 -14.13
CA ALA A 113 4.62 -24.84 -13.97
C ALA A 113 3.38 -25.24 -13.15
N ARG A 114 2.94 -24.37 -12.24
CA ARG A 114 1.79 -24.59 -11.37
C ARG A 114 0.50 -23.92 -11.86
N GLY A 115 0.63 -22.93 -12.76
CA GLY A 115 -0.52 -22.22 -13.32
C GLY A 115 -1.20 -21.23 -12.35
N TYR A 116 -0.51 -20.80 -11.29
CA TYR A 116 -0.97 -19.76 -10.36
C TYR A 116 0.23 -19.04 -9.70
N PRO A 117 0.04 -17.83 -9.18
CA PRO A 117 1.11 -17.14 -8.47
C PRO A 117 1.43 -17.85 -7.15
N THR A 118 2.71 -18.07 -6.90
CA THR A 118 3.22 -18.76 -5.71
C THR A 118 3.78 -17.81 -4.68
N ARG A 119 4.16 -16.62 -5.09
CA ARG A 119 4.74 -15.59 -4.22
C ARG A 119 4.09 -14.25 -4.47
N TYR A 120 3.97 -13.44 -3.43
CA TYR A 120 3.39 -12.10 -3.51
C TYR A 120 4.33 -11.09 -2.86
N GLU A 121 4.32 -9.86 -3.37
CA GLU A 121 4.95 -8.74 -2.67
C GLU A 121 4.19 -8.48 -1.37
N ASN A 122 4.82 -8.70 -0.23
CA ASN A 122 4.24 -8.38 1.08
C ASN A 122 4.82 -7.10 1.65
N ASN A 123 6.13 -6.97 1.54
CA ASN A 123 6.87 -5.79 1.93
C ASN A 123 7.92 -5.49 0.86
N SER A 124 8.34 -4.24 0.76
CA SER A 124 9.45 -3.84 -0.10
C SER A 124 10.26 -2.76 0.59
N ILE A 125 11.57 -2.85 0.47
CA ILE A 125 12.51 -1.89 1.04
C ILE A 125 13.42 -1.37 -0.06
N GLY A 126 13.99 -0.20 0.12
CA GLY A 126 14.95 0.32 -0.82
C GLY A 126 15.54 1.66 -0.43
N TYR A 127 16.31 2.20 -1.34
CA TYR A 127 16.93 3.50 -1.17
C TYR A 127 16.86 4.34 -2.46
N PHE A 128 16.94 5.63 -2.29
CA PHE A 128 16.87 6.58 -3.38
C PHE A 128 17.83 7.76 -3.21
N ASN A 129 18.20 8.34 -4.33
CA ASN A 129 18.84 9.66 -4.41
C ASN A 129 18.32 10.34 -5.68
N LYS A 130 17.50 11.37 -5.51
CA LYS A 130 16.83 12.08 -6.62
C LYS A 130 17.83 12.81 -7.49
N ASP A 131 18.88 13.42 -6.89
CA ASP A 131 19.88 14.21 -7.60
C ASP A 131 20.76 13.32 -8.50
N LYS A 132 21.07 12.11 -8.02
CA LYS A 132 21.88 11.12 -8.75
C LYS A 132 21.04 10.18 -9.60
N LYS A 133 19.74 10.37 -9.68
CA LYS A 133 18.79 9.46 -10.35
C LYS A 133 18.94 8.00 -9.91
N ILE A 134 19.13 7.77 -8.61
CA ILE A 134 19.20 6.44 -8.02
C ILE A 134 17.87 6.11 -7.39
N PHE A 135 17.30 4.97 -7.77
CA PHE A 135 16.14 4.36 -7.12
C PHE A 135 16.33 2.85 -7.16
N ARG A 136 16.42 2.21 -6.01
CA ARG A 136 16.59 0.76 -5.87
C ARG A 136 15.52 0.23 -4.94
N SER A 137 14.76 -0.74 -5.40
CA SER A 137 13.70 -1.41 -4.66
C SER A 137 14.00 -2.90 -4.59
N PHE A 138 13.85 -3.45 -3.40
CA PHE A 138 14.04 -4.86 -3.10
C PHE A 138 12.74 -5.40 -2.52
N ARG A 139 12.24 -6.49 -3.08
CA ARG A 139 11.01 -7.13 -2.65
C ARG A 139 11.30 -8.09 -1.51
N MET A 140 10.42 -8.10 -0.53
CA MET A 140 10.31 -9.16 0.47
C MET A 140 9.13 -10.02 0.03
N GLU A 141 9.43 -11.22 -0.43
CA GLU A 141 8.41 -12.14 -0.94
C GLU A 141 8.11 -13.22 0.09
N ASP A 142 6.86 -13.67 0.13
CA ASP A 142 6.43 -14.79 0.94
C ASP A 142 5.67 -15.79 0.06
N ASP A 143 5.98 -17.07 0.26
CA ASP A 143 5.37 -18.19 -0.46
C ASP A 143 3.87 -18.36 -0.15
N THR A 144 3.37 -17.79 0.96
CA THR A 144 2.02 -18.06 1.46
C THR A 144 1.07 -16.87 1.31
N GLY A 145 1.57 -15.66 1.11
CA GLY A 145 0.76 -14.42 1.11
C GLY A 145 0.08 -14.11 2.45
N ILE A 146 0.41 -14.86 3.50
CA ILE A 146 -0.21 -14.75 4.84
C ILE A 146 0.67 -13.92 5.77
N ASN A 147 1.98 -13.84 5.51
CA ASN A 147 2.96 -13.18 6.36
C ASN A 147 3.08 -11.67 6.11
N SER A 148 2.09 -11.06 5.47
CA SER A 148 2.01 -9.62 5.32
C SER A 148 1.48 -8.98 6.60
N PHE A 149 2.15 -7.95 7.10
CA PHE A 149 1.66 -7.15 8.22
C PHE A 149 0.28 -6.57 7.96
N GLY A 150 0.06 -6.00 6.77
CA GLY A 150 -1.22 -5.48 6.37
C GLY A 150 -2.27 -6.58 6.24
N GLY A 151 -1.94 -7.69 5.60
CA GLY A 151 -2.83 -8.85 5.44
C GLY A 151 -3.23 -9.47 6.78
N PHE A 152 -2.29 -9.59 7.71
CA PHE A 152 -2.55 -10.06 9.07
C PHE A 152 -3.56 -9.16 9.79
N TYR A 153 -3.30 -7.84 9.82
CA TYR A 153 -4.17 -6.89 10.46
C TYR A 153 -5.56 -6.85 9.82
N ALA A 154 -5.63 -6.87 8.49
CA ALA A 154 -6.88 -6.89 7.74
C ALA A 154 -7.71 -8.14 8.02
N ALA A 155 -7.09 -9.34 7.99
CA ALA A 155 -7.77 -10.60 8.23
C ALA A 155 -8.36 -10.65 9.64
N LEU A 156 -7.61 -10.25 10.65
CA LEU A 156 -8.07 -10.26 12.04
C LEU A 156 -9.07 -9.13 12.33
N SER A 157 -8.90 -7.97 11.72
CA SER A 157 -9.89 -6.89 11.80
C SER A 157 -11.23 -7.31 11.24
N ASN A 158 -11.22 -7.98 10.10
CA ASN A 158 -12.44 -8.56 9.53
C ASN A 158 -13.08 -9.55 10.51
N HIS A 159 -12.27 -10.41 11.13
CA HIS A 159 -12.77 -11.38 12.10
C HIS A 159 -13.44 -10.71 13.31
N ILE A 160 -12.81 -9.72 13.92
CA ILE A 160 -13.38 -8.96 15.06
C ILE A 160 -14.69 -8.28 14.68
N TYR A 161 -14.80 -7.77 13.48
CA TYR A 161 -15.96 -7.04 13.00
C TYR A 161 -17.09 -7.95 12.52
N PHE A 162 -16.81 -9.21 12.18
CA PHE A 162 -17.76 -10.18 11.60
C PHE A 162 -18.86 -10.60 12.57
N ASP A 163 -18.64 -10.62 13.85
CA ASP A 163 -19.68 -10.93 14.84
C ASP A 163 -20.88 -9.96 14.77
N LYS A 164 -20.68 -8.79 14.10
CA LYS A 164 -21.69 -7.77 13.90
C LYS A 164 -22.22 -7.65 12.46
N ILE A 165 -21.61 -8.35 11.48
CA ILE A 165 -21.95 -8.20 10.05
C ILE A 165 -22.71 -9.41 9.52
N LYS A 166 -23.96 -9.20 9.13
CA LYS A 166 -24.88 -10.26 8.72
C LYS A 166 -24.93 -10.56 7.22
N THR A 167 -24.24 -9.79 6.36
CA THR A 167 -24.32 -9.98 4.91
C THR A 167 -23.01 -10.29 4.26
N PHE A 168 -23.03 -11.10 3.19
CA PHE A 168 -21.83 -11.44 2.39
C PHE A 168 -21.16 -10.23 1.76
N ALA A 169 -21.94 -9.21 1.38
CA ALA A 169 -21.42 -7.95 0.82
C ALA A 169 -20.60 -7.13 1.82
N ASP A 170 -20.87 -7.31 3.12
CA ASP A 170 -20.13 -6.63 4.18
C ASP A 170 -18.79 -7.30 4.49
N ARG A 171 -18.55 -8.53 4.01
CA ARG A 171 -17.33 -9.32 4.27
C ARG A 171 -16.06 -8.77 3.60
N TYR A 172 -16.21 -7.91 2.61
CA TYR A 172 -15.09 -7.31 1.87
C TYR A 172 -14.94 -5.81 2.15
N ARG A 173 -15.57 -5.31 3.21
CA ARG A 173 -15.42 -3.92 3.60
C ARG A 173 -14.18 -3.80 4.47
N ASN A 174 -13.28 -2.91 4.05
CA ASN A 174 -12.12 -2.52 4.83
C ASN A 174 -12.58 -1.99 6.20
N CYS A 175 -12.31 -2.74 7.26
CA CYS A 175 -12.70 -2.40 8.62
C CYS A 175 -11.50 -2.10 9.52
N GLU A 176 -10.29 -2.15 8.98
CA GLU A 176 -9.03 -1.97 9.68
C GLU A 176 -9.00 -0.64 10.44
N GLY A 177 -9.38 0.46 9.80
CA GLY A 177 -9.46 1.77 10.43
C GLY A 177 -10.51 1.85 11.55
N LYS A 178 -11.60 1.05 11.45
CA LYS A 178 -12.62 0.98 12.51
C LYS A 178 -12.12 0.20 13.72
N VAL A 179 -11.41 -0.91 13.47
CA VAL A 179 -10.81 -1.73 14.53
C VAL A 179 -9.68 -0.95 15.22
N MET A 180 -8.84 -0.23 14.46
CA MET A 180 -7.87 0.69 15.03
C MET A 180 -8.54 1.74 15.95
N GLY A 181 -9.63 2.37 15.49
CA GLY A 181 -10.38 3.33 16.32
C GLY A 181 -11.03 2.67 17.54
N LEU A 182 -11.59 1.48 17.38
CA LEU A 182 -12.24 0.73 18.46
C LEU A 182 -11.25 0.30 19.55
N SER A 183 -9.99 0.07 19.20
CA SER A 183 -8.93 -0.32 20.15
C SER A 183 -8.70 0.71 21.27
N ALA A 184 -9.07 1.98 21.04
CA ALA A 184 -8.96 3.03 22.05
C ALA A 184 -9.92 2.84 23.24
N TYR A 185 -10.92 2.01 23.10
CA TYR A 185 -11.93 1.71 24.13
C TYR A 185 -11.75 0.38 24.82
N GLY A 186 -10.75 -0.41 24.41
CA GLY A 186 -10.42 -1.69 25.01
C GLY A 186 -9.40 -1.55 26.13
N ASP A 187 -9.47 -2.47 27.09
CA ASP A 187 -8.55 -2.57 28.22
C ASP A 187 -8.23 -4.05 28.48
N PHE A 188 -7.46 -4.63 27.56
CA PHE A 188 -7.05 -6.02 27.65
C PHE A 188 -5.68 -6.12 28.32
N ASP A 189 -5.63 -6.59 29.58
CA ASP A 189 -4.36 -6.86 30.25
C ASP A 189 -3.65 -8.06 29.64
N ILE A 190 -2.73 -7.78 28.72
CA ILE A 190 -1.92 -8.76 28.00
C ILE A 190 -0.79 -9.31 28.90
N THR A 191 -0.57 -8.75 30.09
CA THR A 191 0.61 -9.07 30.93
C THR A 191 0.50 -10.45 31.60
N ASN A 192 -0.67 -11.06 31.66
CA ASN A 192 -0.88 -12.37 32.29
C ASN A 192 -0.87 -13.52 31.27
N GLU A 193 0.23 -14.25 31.26
CA GLU A 193 0.47 -15.65 30.89
C GLU A 193 0.28 -16.12 29.44
N ASN A 194 -0.44 -15.42 28.57
CA ASN A 194 -0.74 -15.90 27.21
C ASN A 194 -0.48 -14.85 26.13
N ARG A 195 0.65 -14.16 26.18
CA ARG A 195 1.05 -13.30 25.07
C ARG A 195 1.34 -14.18 23.84
N PRO A 196 0.63 -14.05 22.74
CA PRO A 196 1.16 -14.46 21.46
C PRO A 196 2.28 -13.47 21.13
N TYR A 197 3.50 -13.92 21.30
CA TYR A 197 4.67 -13.14 20.93
C TYR A 197 4.84 -13.16 19.43
N VAL A 198 5.16 -12.00 18.88
CA VAL A 198 6.02 -11.95 17.70
C VAL A 198 7.37 -12.54 18.15
N LYS A 199 7.57 -13.83 17.96
CA LYS A 199 8.91 -14.39 18.07
C LYS A 199 9.69 -13.92 16.87
N SER A 200 10.77 -13.17 17.12
CA SER A 200 11.80 -13.03 16.10
C SER A 200 12.36 -14.42 15.85
N THR A 201 12.10 -14.99 14.71
CA THR A 201 12.99 -16.00 14.18
C THR A 201 14.28 -15.34 13.78
N GLU A 202 15.38 -16.07 13.92
CA GLU A 202 16.69 -15.62 13.47
C GLU A 202 16.57 -15.06 12.06
N ILE A 203 17.04 -13.81 11.92
CA ILE A 203 17.16 -13.15 10.62
C ILE A 203 18.18 -13.98 9.85
N THR A 204 17.72 -14.93 9.06
CA THR A 204 18.57 -15.62 8.10
C THR A 204 18.91 -14.62 7.02
N LYS A 205 20.11 -14.05 7.11
CA LYS A 205 20.72 -13.25 6.04
C LYS A 205 21.13 -14.17 4.90
N GLU A 206 20.19 -14.75 4.19
CA GLU A 206 20.47 -15.35 2.91
C GLU A 206 20.46 -14.25 1.86
N PHE A 207 21.66 -13.79 1.52
CA PHE A 207 21.87 -12.88 0.39
C PHE A 207 21.76 -13.71 -0.90
N TYR A 208 20.65 -13.57 -1.59
CA TYR A 208 20.56 -13.98 -2.99
C TYR A 208 21.15 -12.89 -3.89
N ASP A 209 21.75 -13.31 -4.99
CA ASP A 209 22.49 -12.50 -5.94
C ASP A 209 21.69 -11.25 -6.38
N ILE A 210 22.34 -10.09 -6.35
CA ILE A 210 21.79 -8.75 -6.64
C ILE A 210 21.02 -8.71 -7.97
N ASP A 211 21.39 -9.56 -8.92
CA ASP A 211 20.72 -9.65 -10.23
C ASP A 211 19.40 -10.45 -10.20
N ARG A 212 19.05 -11.06 -9.09
CA ARG A 212 17.84 -11.90 -8.95
C ARG A 212 16.81 -11.41 -7.94
N TYR A 213 16.89 -10.18 -7.47
CA TYR A 213 15.84 -9.53 -6.66
C TYR A 213 15.40 -10.23 -5.35
N ASP A 214 16.14 -11.23 -4.88
CA ASP A 214 15.83 -11.96 -3.66
C ASP A 214 16.80 -11.57 -2.55
N PHE A 215 16.37 -10.69 -1.64
CA PHE A 215 17.05 -10.46 -0.38
C PHE A 215 16.35 -11.26 0.71
N GLY A 216 17.10 -12.06 1.45
CA GLY A 216 16.68 -12.59 2.73
C GLY A 216 16.58 -11.43 3.74
N LEU A 217 15.47 -10.68 3.69
CA LEU A 217 15.19 -9.65 4.67
C LEU A 217 14.64 -10.27 5.96
N PRO A 218 14.76 -9.56 7.11
CA PRO A 218 14.26 -10.08 8.37
C PRO A 218 12.81 -10.52 8.22
N HIS A 219 12.61 -11.80 8.43
CA HIS A 219 11.29 -12.40 8.41
C HIS A 219 10.72 -12.28 9.81
N VAL A 220 9.58 -11.65 9.95
CA VAL A 220 8.84 -11.67 11.19
C VAL A 220 7.84 -12.81 11.09
N ASP A 221 8.20 -13.93 11.68
CA ASP A 221 7.22 -14.99 11.89
C ASP A 221 6.17 -14.50 12.87
N PHE A 222 4.97 -14.29 12.39
CA PHE A 222 3.79 -14.22 13.26
C PHE A 222 3.50 -15.63 13.78
N TYR A 223 4.45 -16.20 14.55
CA TYR A 223 4.25 -17.48 15.19
C TYR A 223 3.08 -17.38 16.14
N ASP A 224 2.19 -18.31 15.95
CA ASP A 224 0.97 -18.50 16.67
C ASP A 224 -0.22 -17.64 16.20
N PHE A 225 -0.34 -17.53 14.86
CA PHE A 225 -1.59 -17.10 14.26
C PHE A 225 -2.78 -17.88 14.88
N GLY A 226 -2.59 -19.15 15.19
CA GLY A 226 -3.53 -19.99 15.91
C GLY A 226 -3.86 -19.43 17.30
N GLN A 227 -2.89 -19.07 18.11
CA GLN A 227 -3.13 -18.51 19.45
C GLN A 227 -3.77 -17.14 19.40
N VAL A 228 -3.38 -16.27 18.46
CA VAL A 228 -4.04 -14.97 18.28
C VAL A 228 -5.50 -15.19 17.88
N ILE A 229 -5.76 -16.08 16.93
CA ILE A 229 -7.13 -16.43 16.52
C ILE A 229 -7.89 -17.03 17.71
N ASP A 230 -7.30 -17.97 18.45
CA ASP A 230 -7.94 -18.60 19.59
C ASP A 230 -8.36 -17.58 20.67
N ILE A 231 -7.54 -16.55 20.90
CA ILE A 231 -7.89 -15.46 21.82
C ILE A 231 -9.00 -14.61 21.23
N LEU A 232 -8.92 -14.22 19.98
CA LEU A 232 -9.93 -13.42 19.31
C LEU A 232 -11.27 -14.14 19.16
N MET A 233 -11.25 -15.48 19.06
CA MET A 233 -12.45 -16.33 18.99
C MET A 233 -13.13 -16.51 20.34
N LYS A 234 -12.48 -16.22 21.47
CA LYS A 234 -13.12 -16.36 22.79
C LYS A 234 -14.24 -15.34 22.96
N ASN A 235 -15.46 -15.84 23.23
CA ASN A 235 -16.63 -15.00 23.41
C ASN A 235 -16.63 -14.16 24.70
N GLN A 236 -15.69 -14.42 25.60
CA GLN A 236 -15.58 -13.70 26.87
C GLN A 236 -15.00 -12.28 26.70
N TYR A 237 -14.38 -11.98 25.56
CA TYR A 237 -13.78 -10.68 25.32
C TYR A 237 -14.69 -9.82 24.44
N SER A 238 -14.78 -8.54 24.80
CA SER A 238 -15.52 -7.56 24.02
C SER A 238 -14.83 -7.27 22.66
N PRO A 239 -15.53 -6.79 21.65
CA PRO A 239 -14.91 -6.33 20.41
C PRO A 239 -13.84 -5.24 20.64
N GLU A 240 -14.04 -4.39 21.64
CA GLU A 240 -13.12 -3.34 22.07
C GLU A 240 -11.80 -3.95 22.59
N ASP A 241 -11.88 -4.94 23.48
CA ASP A 241 -10.71 -5.63 24.04
C ASP A 241 -9.96 -6.42 22.97
N LYS A 242 -10.68 -7.12 22.09
CA LYS A 242 -10.10 -7.81 20.94
C LYS A 242 -9.38 -6.84 20.00
N SER A 243 -9.96 -5.67 19.75
CA SER A 243 -9.35 -4.62 18.93
C SER A 243 -8.09 -4.05 19.58
N TYR A 244 -8.14 -3.81 20.89
CA TYR A 244 -6.98 -3.36 21.66
C TYR A 244 -5.84 -4.39 21.58
N PHE A 245 -6.16 -5.66 21.81
CA PHE A 245 -5.20 -6.75 21.72
C PHE A 245 -4.54 -6.85 20.34
N LEU A 246 -5.34 -6.81 19.26
CA LEU A 246 -4.81 -6.83 17.90
C LEU A 246 -3.91 -5.62 17.62
N GLN A 247 -4.37 -4.42 18.00
CA GLN A 247 -3.62 -3.19 17.76
C GLN A 247 -2.27 -3.19 18.48
N LYS A 248 -2.22 -3.61 19.74
CA LYS A 248 -0.97 -3.67 20.52
C LYS A 248 0.02 -4.67 19.96
N ASN A 249 -0.44 -5.86 19.58
CA ASN A 249 0.42 -6.85 18.93
C ASN A 249 0.97 -6.34 17.59
N TYR A 250 0.14 -5.68 16.79
CA TYR A 250 0.57 -5.07 15.55
C TYR A 250 1.62 -3.97 15.76
N GLU A 251 1.39 -3.07 16.71
CA GLU A 251 2.32 -1.99 17.07
C GLU A 251 3.68 -2.54 17.50
N GLU A 252 3.70 -3.53 18.41
CA GLU A 252 4.93 -4.16 18.89
C GLU A 252 5.69 -4.84 17.75
N ALA A 253 4.99 -5.58 16.90
CA ALA A 253 5.58 -6.26 15.75
C ALA A 253 6.18 -5.28 14.74
N LEU A 254 5.46 -4.21 14.40
CA LEU A 254 5.94 -3.19 13.46
C LEU A 254 7.17 -2.45 14.02
N VAL A 255 7.12 -2.06 15.29
CA VAL A 255 8.25 -1.41 15.97
C VAL A 255 9.47 -2.32 15.97
N TYR A 256 9.29 -3.61 16.24
CA TYR A 256 10.36 -4.58 16.19
C TYR A 256 10.97 -4.68 14.79
N LEU A 257 10.15 -4.91 13.76
CA LEU A 257 10.60 -4.98 12.36
C LEU A 257 11.41 -3.75 11.96
N ILE A 258 10.88 -2.57 12.25
CA ILE A 258 11.54 -1.32 11.86
C ILE A 258 12.86 -1.12 12.60
N LYS A 259 12.95 -1.50 13.89
CA LYS A 259 14.22 -1.48 14.64
C LYS A 259 15.27 -2.40 14.03
N GLU A 260 14.89 -3.60 13.62
CA GLU A 260 15.81 -4.52 12.96
C GLU A 260 16.24 -4.01 11.58
N LEU A 261 15.31 -3.52 10.76
CA LEU A 261 15.62 -2.94 9.46
C LEU A 261 16.49 -1.68 9.56
N LYS A 262 16.33 -0.88 10.60
CA LYS A 262 17.13 0.33 10.81
C LYS A 262 18.61 0.05 11.05
N LYS A 263 18.97 -1.13 11.53
CA LYS A 263 20.37 -1.47 11.78
C LYS A 263 21.21 -1.47 10.49
N ASP A 264 20.64 -1.95 9.39
CA ASP A 264 21.41 -2.23 8.18
C ASP A 264 20.79 -1.64 6.87
N TYR A 265 19.51 -1.26 6.90
CA TYR A 265 18.75 -0.98 5.64
C TYR A 265 18.00 0.36 5.60
N LEU A 266 17.70 0.97 6.75
CA LEU A 266 16.94 2.21 6.77
C LEU A 266 17.80 3.38 7.24
N ASP A 267 17.79 4.44 6.44
CA ASP A 267 18.45 5.72 6.77
C ASP A 267 17.60 6.56 7.71
N ASP A 268 18.19 7.61 8.31
CA ASP A 268 17.46 8.57 9.14
C ASP A 268 16.46 9.43 8.35
N ASN A 269 16.60 9.52 7.04
CA ASN A 269 15.59 10.02 6.11
C ASN A 269 14.82 8.83 5.53
N VAL A 270 13.58 8.62 5.94
CA VAL A 270 12.80 7.44 5.53
C VAL A 270 11.43 7.81 5.01
N CYS A 271 11.02 7.12 3.94
CA CYS A 271 9.67 7.16 3.40
C CYS A 271 8.92 5.87 3.73
N PHE A 272 7.67 5.97 4.15
CA PHE A 272 6.81 4.83 4.36
C PHE A 272 5.58 4.89 3.45
N ALA A 273 5.20 3.73 2.85
CA ALA A 273 4.04 3.58 1.98
C ALA A 273 3.40 2.19 2.15
N GLY A 274 2.23 2.00 1.56
CA GLY A 274 1.37 0.82 1.72
C GLY A 274 0.27 1.03 2.74
N GLY A 275 -0.78 0.24 2.67
CA GLY A 275 -1.98 0.36 3.51
C GLY A 275 -1.71 0.30 5.00
N SER A 276 -0.66 -0.38 5.43
CA SER A 276 -0.22 -0.47 6.82
C SER A 276 0.08 0.89 7.45
N PHE A 277 0.53 1.86 6.67
CA PHE A 277 0.84 3.21 7.15
C PHE A 277 -0.38 4.15 7.20
N LEU A 278 -1.59 3.64 7.02
CA LEU A 278 -2.82 4.29 7.49
C LEU A 278 -3.01 4.14 9.01
N ASN A 279 -2.26 3.25 9.66
CA ASN A 279 -2.33 3.06 11.10
C ASN A 279 -1.58 4.18 11.84
N ILE A 280 -2.31 5.25 12.19
CA ILE A 280 -1.74 6.44 12.81
C ILE A 280 -1.15 6.18 14.20
N SER A 281 -1.70 5.22 14.94
CA SER A 281 -1.18 4.84 16.25
C SER A 281 0.21 4.22 16.12
N ALA A 282 0.37 3.28 15.20
CA ALA A 282 1.67 2.68 14.90
C ALA A 282 2.67 3.70 14.33
N ASN A 283 2.20 4.59 13.44
CA ASN A 283 3.04 5.66 12.87
C ASN A 283 3.62 6.58 13.94
N SER A 284 2.86 6.88 15.00
CA SER A 284 3.32 7.73 16.09
C SER A 284 4.50 7.10 16.85
N LEU A 285 4.54 5.78 16.96
CA LEU A 285 5.61 5.05 17.65
C LEU A 285 6.91 5.01 16.83
N ILE A 286 6.79 4.81 15.52
CA ILE A 286 7.96 4.71 14.65
C ILE A 286 8.55 6.07 14.29
N ARG A 287 7.75 7.16 14.35
CA ARG A 287 8.18 8.52 13.99
C ARG A 287 9.41 8.96 14.77
N SER A 288 9.50 8.63 16.05
CA SER A 288 10.61 9.01 16.93
C SER A 288 11.91 8.25 16.66
N MET A 289 11.89 7.23 15.82
CA MET A 289 13.08 6.42 15.51
C MET A 289 13.96 7.05 14.42
N PHE A 290 13.50 8.09 13.73
CA PHE A 290 14.16 8.69 12.57
C PHE A 290 14.17 10.20 12.67
N ASP A 291 15.15 10.84 12.03
CA ASP A 291 15.22 12.31 11.97
C ASP A 291 14.10 12.86 11.10
N ASN A 292 13.92 12.29 9.91
CA ASN A 292 12.91 12.70 8.95
C ASN A 292 12.09 11.52 8.46
N VAL A 293 10.80 11.54 8.76
CA VAL A 293 9.81 10.56 8.28
C VAL A 293 8.85 11.22 7.32
N HIS A 294 8.68 10.62 6.15
CA HIS A 294 7.65 11.01 5.21
C HIS A 294 6.68 9.85 4.94
N ILE A 295 5.39 10.12 5.16
CA ILE A 295 4.28 9.26 4.80
C ILE A 295 3.37 10.11 3.92
N PRO A 296 3.11 9.73 2.66
CA PRO A 296 2.24 10.52 1.80
C PRO A 296 0.81 10.54 2.35
N PRO A 297 -0.02 11.54 2.02
CA PRO A 297 -1.40 11.62 2.53
C PRO A 297 -2.32 10.49 2.06
N TYR A 298 -1.88 9.72 1.08
CA TYR A 298 -2.54 8.53 0.54
C TYR A 298 -1.54 7.36 0.44
N PRO A 299 -1.10 6.78 1.58
CA PRO A 299 -0.09 5.74 1.58
C PRO A 299 -0.60 4.40 1.04
N ASN A 300 -1.92 4.18 1.03
CA ASN A 300 -2.61 2.98 0.53
C ASN A 300 -2.78 2.99 -1.00
N ASP A 301 -3.59 2.06 -1.52
CA ASP A 301 -3.85 1.87 -2.96
C ASP A 301 -4.33 3.13 -3.68
N SER A 302 -4.95 4.08 -2.96
CA SER A 302 -5.30 5.40 -3.52
C SER A 302 -4.08 6.20 -4.00
N GLY A 303 -2.87 5.87 -3.55
CA GLY A 303 -1.63 6.50 -4.03
C GLY A 303 -0.94 5.76 -5.18
N VAL A 304 -1.36 4.54 -5.48
CA VAL A 304 -0.70 3.67 -6.47
C VAL A 304 -0.75 4.26 -7.89
N HIS A 305 -1.89 4.77 -8.31
CA HIS A 305 -2.04 5.39 -9.63
C HIS A 305 -1.14 6.62 -9.79
N PHE A 306 -1.01 7.43 -8.75
CA PHE A 306 -0.11 8.58 -8.73
C PHE A 306 1.35 8.12 -8.77
N GLY A 307 1.72 7.12 -7.95
CA GLY A 307 3.06 6.57 -7.92
C GLY A 307 3.47 5.93 -9.25
N ALA A 308 2.57 5.23 -9.93
CA ALA A 308 2.83 4.66 -11.25
C ALA A 308 3.08 5.76 -12.30
N ALA A 309 2.28 6.83 -12.30
CA ALA A 309 2.45 7.94 -13.23
C ALA A 309 3.78 8.70 -12.98
N VAL A 310 4.11 8.97 -11.74
CA VAL A 310 5.35 9.65 -11.37
C VAL A 310 6.58 8.78 -11.69
N TRP A 311 6.45 7.47 -11.54
CA TRP A 311 7.51 6.53 -11.94
C TRP A 311 7.77 6.57 -13.44
N ALA A 312 6.73 6.67 -14.28
CA ALA A 312 6.91 6.84 -15.71
C ALA A 312 7.65 8.13 -16.07
N SER A 313 7.24 9.27 -15.50
CA SER A 313 7.93 10.53 -15.69
C SER A 313 9.42 10.45 -15.28
N TYR A 314 9.71 9.79 -14.16
CA TYR A 314 11.08 9.55 -13.72
C TYR A 314 11.89 8.70 -14.72
N LYS A 315 11.29 7.66 -15.27
CA LYS A 315 11.93 6.76 -16.26
C LYS A 315 12.09 7.42 -17.63
N SER A 316 11.21 8.35 -17.98
CA SER A 316 11.28 9.14 -19.21
C SER A 316 12.18 10.37 -19.09
N ASP A 317 12.97 10.47 -18.01
CA ASP A 317 13.90 11.58 -17.74
C ASP A 317 13.24 12.97 -17.63
N GLU A 318 11.93 13.00 -17.38
CA GLU A 318 11.21 14.24 -17.17
C GLU A 318 11.56 14.88 -15.82
N LYS A 319 11.57 16.21 -15.79
CA LYS A 319 11.71 16.95 -14.53
C LYS A 319 10.42 16.91 -13.75
N ILE A 320 10.37 16.06 -12.73
CA ILE A 320 9.19 15.92 -11.89
C ILE A 320 8.90 17.19 -11.10
N GLN A 321 7.68 17.71 -11.23
CA GLN A 321 7.20 18.92 -10.56
C GLN A 321 5.98 18.56 -9.71
N MET A 322 6.18 18.51 -8.39
CA MET A 322 5.10 18.23 -7.45
C MET A 322 4.28 19.48 -7.13
N PRO A 323 2.95 19.36 -6.94
CA PRO A 323 2.14 20.45 -6.44
C PRO A 323 2.58 20.80 -5.02
N HIS A 324 2.40 22.06 -4.63
CA HIS A 324 2.74 22.53 -3.29
C HIS A 324 2.01 21.75 -2.17
N ASN A 325 0.79 21.33 -2.45
CA ASN A 325 0.01 20.50 -1.52
C ASN A 325 -0.56 19.27 -2.23
N ILE A 326 0.09 18.14 -2.03
CA ILE A 326 -0.29 16.86 -2.62
C ILE A 326 -1.56 16.24 -2.01
N ALA A 327 -2.08 16.78 -0.91
CA ALA A 327 -3.32 16.32 -0.30
C ALA A 327 -4.57 16.99 -0.90
N LEU A 328 -4.40 18.13 -1.58
CA LEU A 328 -5.49 18.92 -2.14
C LEU A 328 -5.51 18.80 -3.67
N LEU A 329 -5.83 17.62 -4.17
CA LEU A 329 -5.83 17.29 -5.61
C LEU A 329 -7.24 17.28 -6.22
N GLY A 330 -8.28 17.58 -5.44
CA GLY A 330 -9.67 17.63 -5.89
C GLY A 330 -9.99 18.91 -6.67
N LYS A 331 -11.20 18.95 -7.27
CA LYS A 331 -11.72 20.14 -7.93
C LYS A 331 -11.90 21.29 -6.90
N SER A 332 -11.41 22.46 -7.24
CA SER A 332 -11.74 23.70 -6.51
C SER A 332 -12.99 24.32 -7.12
N TYR A 333 -13.82 24.91 -6.29
CA TYR A 333 -15.03 25.64 -6.70
C TYR A 333 -14.86 27.10 -6.32
N SER A 334 -15.31 28.00 -7.19
CA SER A 334 -15.40 29.44 -6.87
C SER A 334 -16.62 29.69 -5.98
N ASP A 335 -16.61 30.81 -5.27
CA ASP A 335 -17.76 31.22 -4.43
C ASP A 335 -19.04 31.33 -5.26
N ASN A 336 -18.96 31.83 -6.51
CA ASN A 336 -20.11 31.91 -7.42
C ASN A 336 -20.68 30.54 -7.77
N GLU A 337 -19.82 29.54 -8.07
CA GLU A 337 -20.27 28.16 -8.34
C GLU A 337 -20.96 27.55 -7.11
N ILE A 338 -20.49 27.90 -5.90
CA ILE A 338 -21.09 27.44 -4.65
C ILE A 338 -22.46 28.11 -4.43
N GLU A 339 -22.55 29.42 -4.65
CA GLU A 339 -23.81 30.17 -4.53
C GLU A 339 -24.88 29.68 -5.49
N GLU A 340 -24.51 29.43 -6.77
CA GLU A 340 -25.44 28.90 -7.77
C GLU A 340 -26.07 27.56 -7.40
N VAL A 341 -25.38 26.73 -6.64
CA VAL A 341 -25.89 25.44 -6.20
C VAL A 341 -26.74 25.54 -4.93
N LEU A 342 -26.53 26.59 -4.12
CA LEU A 342 -27.23 26.78 -2.85
C LEU A 342 -28.53 27.58 -2.99
N MET A 343 -28.72 28.35 -4.08
CA MET A 343 -29.95 29.08 -4.40
C MET A 343 -30.90 28.21 -5.24
#